data_13f4a02e71b2937fc8078236ea4685b5
#
_entry.id   13f4a02e71b2937fc8078236ea4685b5
#
_cell.length_a   1.000
_cell.length_b   1.000
_cell.length_c   1.000
_cell.angle_alpha   90.00
_cell.angle_beta   90.00
_cell.angle_gamma   90.00
#
_symmetry.space_group_name_H-M   'P 1'
#
loop_
_entity.id
_entity.type
_entity.pdbx_description
1 polymer ?
#
loop_
_entity_poly.entity_id
_entity_poly.type
_entity_poly.pdbx_seq_one_letter_code
_entity_poly.pdbx_strand_id
1 'polypeptide(L)'
;MASVEASNLVTIRAYLAALEAGAVGQALAKFFTPDAQQVELPNRLNSNGRLSDLPTILQRAEQGQRLLRSQSYEIKSEVAHGQCVAIEATWPGTLAVPLGSLATEATMKAHFAIFFEFTDGRIRLQRNYDCFEPW
;
A
#
# COMPACT_ATOMS: atom_id res chain seq x y z
N MET A 1 2.64 -8.79 -27.31
CA MET A 1 2.27 -9.36 -26.01
C MET A 1 3.14 -8.73 -24.93
N ALA A 2 2.53 -8.27 -23.85
CA ALA A 2 3.27 -7.68 -22.75
C ALA A 2 4.05 -8.76 -21.99
N SER A 3 5.25 -8.40 -21.49
CA SER A 3 6.01 -9.26 -20.59
C SER A 3 5.32 -9.39 -19.24
N VAL A 4 5.70 -10.40 -18.45
CA VAL A 4 5.24 -10.56 -17.07
C VAL A 4 5.54 -9.30 -16.26
N GLU A 5 6.74 -8.77 -16.40
CA GLU A 5 7.16 -7.55 -15.70
C GLU A 5 6.28 -6.36 -16.07
N ALA A 6 6.03 -6.13 -17.35
CA ALA A 6 5.19 -5.02 -17.80
C ALA A 6 3.75 -5.17 -17.30
N SER A 7 3.19 -6.38 -17.35
CA SER A 7 1.84 -6.65 -16.87
C SER A 7 1.73 -6.43 -15.35
N ASN A 8 2.72 -6.87 -14.59
CA ASN A 8 2.72 -6.70 -13.14
C ASN A 8 2.88 -5.22 -12.74
N LEU A 9 3.66 -4.44 -13.48
CA LEU A 9 3.75 -2.99 -13.27
C LEU A 9 2.40 -2.31 -13.50
N VAL A 10 1.67 -2.68 -14.55
CA VAL A 10 0.32 -2.16 -14.81
C VAL A 10 -0.61 -2.49 -13.63
N THR A 11 -0.54 -3.72 -13.12
CA THR A 11 -1.36 -4.15 -11.97
C THR A 11 -1.04 -3.33 -10.72
N ILE A 12 0.24 -3.09 -10.42
CA ILE A 12 0.62 -2.29 -9.25
C ILE A 12 0.14 -0.85 -9.37
N ARG A 13 0.27 -0.23 -10.53
CA ARG A 13 -0.24 1.13 -10.74
C ARG A 13 -1.76 1.20 -10.55
N ALA A 14 -2.49 0.19 -11.04
CA ALA A 14 -3.94 0.10 -10.85
C ALA A 14 -4.30 -0.11 -9.37
N TYR A 15 -3.56 -0.94 -8.65
CA TYR A 15 -3.75 -1.17 -7.22
C TYR A 15 -3.56 0.11 -6.42
N LEU A 16 -2.46 0.85 -6.65
CA LEU A 16 -2.20 2.11 -5.96
C LEU A 16 -3.27 3.16 -6.29
N ALA A 17 -3.70 3.24 -7.55
CA ALA A 17 -4.78 4.13 -7.95
C ALA A 17 -6.11 3.77 -7.24
N ALA A 18 -6.38 2.48 -7.06
CA ALA A 18 -7.57 2.02 -6.33
C ALA A 18 -7.51 2.45 -4.85
N LEU A 19 -6.34 2.34 -4.21
CA LEU A 19 -6.15 2.82 -2.84
C LEU A 19 -6.39 4.33 -2.74
N GLU A 20 -5.85 5.11 -3.67
CA GLU A 20 -6.05 6.56 -3.72
C GLU A 20 -7.52 6.92 -3.90
N ALA A 21 -8.26 6.12 -4.67
CA ALA A 21 -9.69 6.32 -4.91
C ALA A 21 -10.59 5.87 -3.76
N GLY A 22 -10.01 5.26 -2.71
CA GLY A 22 -10.77 4.81 -1.56
C GLY A 22 -11.39 3.43 -1.70
N ALA A 23 -10.88 2.60 -2.60
CA ALA A 23 -11.39 1.25 -2.81
C ALA A 23 -11.28 0.39 -1.54
N VAL A 24 -12.28 -0.45 -1.31
CA VAL A 24 -12.37 -1.40 -0.19
C VAL A 24 -12.98 -2.71 -0.68
N GLY A 25 -12.91 -3.75 0.15
CA GLY A 25 -13.57 -5.03 -0.13
C GLY A 25 -13.10 -5.65 -1.44
N GLN A 26 -14.03 -6.13 -2.26
CA GLN A 26 -13.72 -6.82 -3.51
C GLN A 26 -12.97 -5.96 -4.53
N ALA A 27 -13.15 -4.66 -4.50
CA ALA A 27 -12.41 -3.74 -5.36
C ALA A 27 -10.90 -3.78 -5.09
N LEU A 28 -10.48 -4.18 -3.89
CA LEU A 28 -9.07 -4.43 -3.56
C LEU A 28 -8.71 -5.91 -3.63
N ALA A 29 -9.60 -6.79 -3.19
CA ALA A 29 -9.34 -8.24 -3.12
C ALA A 29 -8.92 -8.81 -4.47
N LYS A 30 -9.45 -8.26 -5.56
CA LYS A 30 -9.15 -8.73 -6.93
C LYS A 30 -7.67 -8.62 -7.29
N PHE A 31 -6.89 -7.78 -6.60
CA PHE A 31 -5.46 -7.62 -6.87
C PHE A 31 -4.60 -8.69 -6.19
N PHE A 32 -5.19 -9.47 -5.28
CA PHE A 32 -4.47 -10.40 -4.41
C PHE A 32 -4.84 -11.85 -4.69
N THR A 33 -3.89 -12.75 -4.42
CA THR A 33 -4.21 -14.18 -4.34
C THR A 33 -4.99 -14.45 -3.04
N PRO A 34 -5.79 -15.55 -2.97
CA PRO A 34 -6.55 -15.85 -1.76
C PRO A 34 -5.67 -16.05 -0.51
N ASP A 35 -4.45 -16.53 -0.70
CA ASP A 35 -3.47 -16.78 0.37
C ASP A 35 -2.48 -15.63 0.55
N ALA A 36 -2.78 -14.46 0.01
CA ALA A 36 -1.88 -13.31 0.08
C ALA A 36 -1.54 -12.91 1.51
N GLN A 37 -0.32 -12.40 1.67
CA GLN A 37 0.17 -11.86 2.92
C GLN A 37 0.76 -10.48 2.70
N GLN A 38 0.64 -9.63 3.72
CA GLN A 38 1.28 -8.32 3.75
C GLN A 38 2.14 -8.24 5.00
N VAL A 39 3.41 -7.91 4.81
CA VAL A 39 4.36 -7.66 5.90
C VAL A 39 4.60 -6.15 5.96
N GLU A 40 4.22 -5.56 7.08
CA GLU A 40 4.54 -4.17 7.37
C GLU A 40 5.69 -4.16 8.37
N LEU A 41 6.84 -3.61 7.98
CA LEU A 41 7.99 -3.49 8.87
C LEU A 41 7.70 -2.45 9.95
N PRO A 42 8.36 -2.52 11.11
CA PRO A 42 8.17 -1.54 12.20
C PRO A 42 8.29 -0.11 11.71
N ASN A 43 7.33 0.73 12.10
CA ASN A 43 7.26 2.12 11.65
C ASN A 43 6.50 2.97 12.68
N ARG A 44 6.35 4.25 12.41
CA ARG A 44 5.71 5.21 13.32
C ARG A 44 4.30 4.81 13.72
N LEU A 45 3.51 4.25 12.80
CA LEU A 45 2.11 3.88 13.06
C LEU A 45 1.99 2.50 13.68
N ASN A 46 2.94 1.60 13.43
CA ASN A 46 2.98 0.23 13.95
C ASN A 46 4.40 -0.08 14.41
N SER A 47 4.70 0.23 15.67
CA SER A 47 6.06 0.11 16.19
C SER A 47 6.62 -1.32 16.19
N ASN A 48 5.75 -2.33 16.23
CA ASN A 48 6.15 -3.74 16.18
C ASN A 48 6.05 -4.34 14.78
N GLY A 49 5.60 -3.56 13.79
CA GLY A 49 5.26 -4.09 12.48
C GLY A 49 4.01 -4.97 12.53
N ARG A 50 3.68 -5.60 11.42
CA ARG A 50 2.51 -6.47 11.34
C ARG A 50 2.60 -7.44 10.17
N LEU A 51 2.13 -8.67 10.40
CA LEU A 51 1.87 -9.64 9.34
C LEU A 51 0.35 -9.78 9.20
N SER A 52 -0.18 -9.59 8.00
CA SER A 52 -1.62 -9.63 7.74
C SER A 52 -1.94 -10.62 6.62
N ASP A 53 -3.02 -11.38 6.80
CA ASP A 53 -3.63 -12.18 5.76
C ASP A 53 -4.61 -11.32 4.94
N LEU A 54 -5.21 -11.87 3.89
CA LEU A 54 -6.09 -11.11 3.01
C LEU A 54 -7.29 -10.49 3.75
N PRO A 55 -8.05 -11.23 4.59
CA PRO A 55 -9.14 -10.62 5.35
C PRO A 55 -8.69 -9.43 6.19
N THR A 56 -7.53 -9.52 6.83
CA THR A 56 -6.97 -8.43 7.64
C THR A 56 -6.52 -7.24 6.77
N ILE A 57 -5.92 -7.51 5.61
CA ILE A 57 -5.57 -6.44 4.65
C ILE A 57 -6.82 -5.65 4.27
N LEU A 58 -7.91 -6.34 3.96
CA LEU A 58 -9.16 -5.69 3.55
C LEU A 58 -9.80 -4.90 4.69
N GLN A 59 -9.77 -5.44 5.91
CA GLN A 59 -10.26 -4.74 7.10
C GLN A 59 -9.46 -3.47 7.37
N ARG A 60 -8.15 -3.53 7.25
CA ARG A 60 -7.28 -2.37 7.46
C ARG A 60 -7.47 -1.31 6.39
N ALA A 61 -7.80 -1.69 5.17
CA ALA A 61 -8.14 -0.73 4.12
C ALA A 61 -9.38 0.08 4.50
N GLU A 62 -10.40 -0.56 5.06
CA GLU A 62 -11.59 0.14 5.55
C GLU A 62 -11.27 1.09 6.70
N GLN A 63 -10.41 0.66 7.63
CA GLN A 63 -9.95 1.52 8.74
C GLN A 63 -9.18 2.73 8.21
N GLY A 64 -8.32 2.54 7.23
CA GLY A 64 -7.56 3.61 6.59
C GLY A 64 -8.47 4.64 5.93
N GLN A 65 -9.57 4.20 5.33
CA GLN A 65 -10.55 5.10 4.73
C GLN A 65 -11.24 6.02 5.75
N ARG A 66 -11.40 5.55 6.98
CA ARG A 66 -11.97 6.38 8.06
C ARG A 66 -10.95 7.35 8.64
N LEU A 67 -9.67 6.98 8.63
CA LEU A 67 -8.57 7.80 9.15
C LEU A 67 -8.20 8.92 8.18
N LEU A 68 -8.22 8.65 6.89
CA LEU A 68 -7.70 9.53 5.85
C LEU A 68 -8.83 10.21 5.06
N ARG A 69 -8.73 11.52 4.89
CA ARG A 69 -9.55 12.26 3.95
C ARG A 69 -9.06 12.04 2.52
N SER A 70 -7.74 11.98 2.35
CA SER A 70 -7.11 11.74 1.06
C SER A 70 -5.72 11.16 1.25
N GLN A 71 -5.25 10.46 0.22
CA GLN A 71 -3.88 9.97 0.14
C GLN A 71 -3.47 9.90 -1.32
N SER A 72 -2.17 9.94 -1.57
CA SER A 72 -1.64 9.71 -2.90
C SER A 72 -0.31 8.97 -2.84
N TYR A 73 0.03 8.30 -3.95
CA TYR A 73 1.30 7.60 -4.12
C TYR A 73 2.05 8.26 -5.26
N GLU A 74 3.01 9.11 -4.93
CA GLU A 74 3.85 9.78 -5.93
C GLU A 74 5.02 8.87 -6.22
N ILE A 75 4.90 8.03 -7.26
CA ILE A 75 5.89 7.01 -7.62
C ILE A 75 7.16 7.71 -8.13
N LYS A 76 8.28 7.43 -7.49
CA LYS A 76 9.59 7.95 -7.86
C LYS A 76 10.39 6.99 -8.70
N SER A 77 10.29 5.69 -8.43
CA SER A 77 10.96 4.66 -9.19
C SER A 77 10.17 3.36 -9.16
N GLU A 78 10.29 2.60 -10.24
CA GLU A 78 9.67 1.30 -10.40
C GLU A 78 10.71 0.34 -10.96
N VAL A 79 10.82 -0.84 -10.35
CA VAL A 79 11.71 -1.91 -10.82
C VAL A 79 10.91 -3.19 -10.87
N ALA A 80 11.01 -3.92 -11.98
CA ALA A 80 10.38 -5.22 -12.12
C ALA A 80 11.40 -6.23 -12.61
N HIS A 81 11.40 -7.42 -11.99
CA HIS A 81 12.25 -8.53 -12.37
C HIS A 81 11.53 -9.83 -12.07
N GLY A 82 11.25 -10.63 -13.11
CA GLY A 82 10.48 -11.86 -12.96
C GLY A 82 9.11 -11.56 -12.34
N GLN A 83 8.78 -12.30 -11.29
CA GLN A 83 7.50 -12.13 -10.57
C GLN A 83 7.58 -11.07 -9.47
N CYS A 84 8.60 -10.25 -9.44
CA CYS A 84 8.77 -9.23 -8.41
C CYS A 84 8.67 -7.82 -9.00
N VAL A 85 7.97 -6.94 -8.26
CA VAL A 85 7.93 -5.51 -8.53
C VAL A 85 8.32 -4.78 -7.25
N ALA A 86 9.20 -3.79 -7.37
CA ALA A 86 9.52 -2.88 -6.28
C ALA A 86 9.21 -1.45 -6.70
N ILE A 87 8.61 -0.69 -5.80
CA ILE A 87 8.35 0.73 -6.03
C ILE A 87 8.93 1.56 -4.89
N GLU A 88 9.32 2.78 -5.23
CA GLU A 88 9.65 3.83 -4.28
C GLU A 88 8.66 4.96 -4.51
N ALA A 89 8.00 5.42 -3.45
CA ALA A 89 6.99 6.46 -3.55
C ALA A 89 7.05 7.41 -2.37
N THR A 90 6.71 8.67 -2.63
CA THR A 90 6.37 9.62 -1.57
C THR A 90 4.87 9.55 -1.35
N TRP A 91 4.45 9.50 -0.08
CA TRP A 91 3.06 9.33 0.28
C TRP A 91 2.62 10.44 1.22
N PRO A 92 1.84 11.43 0.75
CA PRO A 92 1.12 12.35 1.62
C PRO A 92 -0.26 11.79 1.96
N GLY A 93 -0.61 11.82 3.25
CA GLY A 93 -1.93 11.42 3.72
C GLY A 93 -2.53 12.52 4.57
N THR A 94 -3.71 13.02 4.19
CA THR A 94 -4.41 14.05 4.95
C THR A 94 -5.42 13.39 5.89
N LEU A 95 -5.39 13.77 7.16
CA LEU A 95 -6.22 13.17 8.20
C LEU A 95 -7.67 13.66 8.14
N ALA A 96 -8.62 12.72 8.25
CA ALA A 96 -10.03 13.00 8.45
C ALA A 96 -10.38 13.16 9.93
N VAL A 97 -9.55 12.60 10.82
CA VAL A 97 -9.71 12.62 12.28
C VAL A 97 -8.34 12.85 12.92
N PRO A 98 -8.28 13.31 14.18
CA PRO A 98 -6.97 13.50 14.84
C PRO A 98 -6.21 12.18 15.00
N LEU A 99 -4.89 12.26 14.98
CA LEU A 99 -4.00 11.11 15.21
C LEU A 99 -2.80 11.57 16.05
N GLY A 100 -2.70 11.13 17.31
CA GLY A 100 -1.67 11.57 18.21
C GLY A 100 -1.67 13.10 18.36
N SER A 101 -0.54 13.74 18.12
CA SER A 101 -0.42 15.21 18.15
C SER A 101 -0.88 15.89 16.88
N LEU A 102 -1.23 15.13 15.84
CA LEU A 102 -1.73 15.67 14.57
C LEU A 102 -3.23 15.91 14.63
N ALA A 103 -3.64 17.11 14.26
CA ALA A 103 -5.05 17.49 14.20
C ALA A 103 -5.70 16.98 12.90
N THR A 104 -7.04 17.00 12.89
CA THR A 104 -7.82 16.83 11.65
C THR A 104 -7.31 17.81 10.58
N GLU A 105 -7.24 17.37 9.34
CA GLU A 105 -6.72 18.09 8.17
C GLU A 105 -5.18 18.22 8.13
N ALA A 106 -4.46 17.74 9.17
CA ALA A 106 -3.00 17.67 9.10
C ALA A 106 -2.56 16.64 8.06
N THR A 107 -1.42 16.90 7.43
CA THR A 107 -0.85 15.98 6.44
C THR A 107 0.32 15.22 7.07
N MET A 108 0.23 13.88 7.02
CA MET A 108 1.37 13.01 7.26
C MET A 108 2.11 12.83 5.95
N LYS A 109 3.44 12.79 6.01
CA LYS A 109 4.26 12.51 4.84
C LYS A 109 5.16 11.32 5.15
N ALA A 110 5.23 10.39 4.20
CA ALA A 110 6.08 9.22 4.34
C ALA A 110 6.80 8.90 3.03
N HIS A 111 7.87 8.13 3.15
CA HIS A 111 8.63 7.60 2.03
C HIS A 111 8.51 6.09 2.09
N PHE A 112 7.92 5.50 1.07
CA PHE A 112 7.65 4.05 1.02
C PHE A 112 8.58 3.36 0.04
N ALA A 113 9.10 2.21 0.47
CA ALA A 113 9.63 1.19 -0.44
C ALA A 113 8.74 -0.03 -0.28
N ILE A 114 8.13 -0.49 -1.37
CA ILE A 114 7.18 -1.61 -1.33
C ILE A 114 7.63 -2.66 -2.33
N PHE A 115 7.74 -3.90 -1.85
CA PHE A 115 8.12 -5.05 -2.65
C PHE A 115 6.93 -5.97 -2.80
N PHE A 116 6.59 -6.31 -4.05
CA PHE A 116 5.47 -7.17 -4.39
C PHE A 116 5.98 -8.44 -5.06
N GLU A 117 5.50 -9.60 -4.61
CA GLU A 117 5.71 -10.87 -5.29
C GLU A 117 4.39 -11.34 -5.84
N PHE A 118 4.39 -11.74 -7.12
CA PHE A 118 3.19 -12.11 -7.85
C PHE A 118 3.09 -13.61 -8.07
N THR A 119 1.87 -14.09 -8.19
CA THR A 119 1.52 -15.41 -8.72
C THR A 119 0.34 -15.23 -9.66
N ASP A 120 0.48 -15.65 -10.91
CA ASP A 120 -0.58 -15.58 -11.93
C ASP A 120 -1.24 -14.19 -12.03
N GLY A 121 -0.40 -13.14 -12.01
CA GLY A 121 -0.87 -11.76 -12.20
C GLY A 121 -1.50 -11.13 -10.97
N ARG A 122 -1.43 -11.78 -9.80
CA ARG A 122 -1.96 -11.25 -8.54
C ARG A 122 -0.88 -11.19 -7.47
N ILE A 123 -1.03 -10.26 -6.56
CA ILE A 123 -0.11 -10.08 -5.44
C ILE A 123 -0.27 -11.23 -4.46
N ARG A 124 0.81 -11.98 -4.25
CA ARG A 124 0.87 -13.05 -3.25
C ARG A 124 1.51 -12.55 -1.95
N LEU A 125 2.51 -11.68 -2.06
CA LEU A 125 3.23 -11.13 -0.90
C LEU A 125 3.53 -9.67 -1.16
N GLN A 126 3.28 -8.84 -0.15
CA GLN A 126 3.61 -7.42 -0.16
C GLN A 126 4.41 -7.10 1.09
N ARG A 127 5.57 -6.47 0.93
CA ARG A 127 6.41 -6.03 2.05
C ARG A 127 6.54 -4.51 1.99
N ASN A 128 6.14 -3.85 3.08
CA ASN A 128 6.17 -2.39 3.19
C ASN A 128 7.27 -1.94 4.14
N TYR A 129 8.11 -1.04 3.65
CA TYR A 129 9.12 -0.31 4.40
C TYR A 129 8.68 1.15 4.43
N ASP A 130 8.00 1.55 5.50
CA ASP A 130 7.35 2.85 5.59
C ASP A 130 8.15 3.78 6.50
N CYS A 131 8.73 4.82 5.90
CA CYS A 131 9.52 5.82 6.62
C CYS A 131 8.73 7.11 6.72
N PHE A 132 8.10 7.35 7.88
CA PHE A 132 7.33 8.57 8.12
C PHE A 132 8.25 9.73 8.46
N GLU A 133 7.97 10.91 7.88
CA GLU A 133 8.61 12.14 8.33
C GLU A 133 8.14 12.44 9.76
N PRO A 134 9.00 13.04 10.60
CA PRO A 134 8.66 13.25 12.02
C PRO A 134 7.44 14.13 12.26
N TRP A 135 6.69 13.82 13.31
CA TRP A 135 5.68 14.70 13.90
C TRP A 135 5.61 14.49 15.40
#